data_813294f98b86079952e1b9a4d2d4409e
#
_entry.id   813294f98b86079952e1b9a4d2d4409e
#
_cell.length_a   1.000
_cell.length_b   1.000
_cell.length_c   1.000
_cell.angle_alpha   90.00
_cell.angle_beta   90.00
_cell.angle_gamma   90.00
#
_symmetry.space_group_name_H-M   'P 1'
#
loop_
_entity.id
_entity.type
_entity.pdbx_description
1 polymer ?
#
loop_
_entity_poly.entity_id
_entity_poly.type
_entity_poly.pdbx_seq_one_letter_code
_entity_poly.pdbx_strand_id
1 'polypeptide(L)'
;VKILIEVPADGPLFEGHFPGRPILPGIAELVLLGRALPDPWGAANVSAIPFVRFRGLVLPSDRLEVSVESRGEDGIRFEVRRGAELVANGAMTFGAPRVEDGGATAVASRAPRSVPPIPELIPHRPPMLFVTRVVGVADDGATCIARVPGDCALVAGGSAPAFVALEAAAQTAAVWEALRRSPSSGSAEARVGYLVSLKDVVLHRGTIPADTDLIASVRLAAHAAPLATYAVDVTVEGELALRGTIGTYLSG
;
A
#
# COMPACT_ATOMS: atom_id res chain seq x y z
N VAL A 1 17.55 -13.01 -13.12
CA VAL A 1 16.90 -14.21 -12.58
C VAL A 1 15.45 -14.24 -13.07
N LYS A 2 14.92 -15.44 -13.36
CA LYS A 2 13.49 -15.65 -13.65
C LYS A 2 12.86 -16.44 -12.51
N ILE A 3 11.70 -16.00 -12.05
CA ILE A 3 10.95 -16.60 -10.95
C ILE A 3 9.51 -16.82 -11.44
N LEU A 4 8.91 -17.93 -11.11
CA LEU A 4 7.48 -18.18 -11.32
C LEU A 4 6.77 -18.04 -9.98
N ILE A 5 5.73 -17.20 -9.94
CA ILE A 5 4.84 -17.04 -8.79
C ILE A 5 3.46 -17.55 -9.20
N GLU A 6 3.00 -18.59 -8.55
CA GLU A 6 1.63 -19.07 -8.70
C GLU A 6 0.75 -18.39 -7.64
N VAL A 7 -0.20 -17.60 -8.12
CA VAL A 7 -1.16 -16.92 -7.25
C VAL A 7 -2.22 -17.93 -6.83
N PRO A 8 -2.51 -18.09 -5.53
CA PRO A 8 -3.53 -19.04 -5.08
C PRO A 8 -4.89 -18.80 -5.75
N ALA A 9 -5.69 -19.85 -5.90
CA ALA A 9 -7.03 -19.75 -6.46
C ALA A 9 -8.02 -19.08 -5.49
N ASP A 10 -7.73 -19.13 -4.19
CA ASP A 10 -8.50 -18.57 -3.09
C ASP A 10 -7.60 -18.33 -1.88
N GLY A 11 -8.19 -17.95 -0.75
CA GLY A 11 -7.51 -17.89 0.54
C GLY A 11 -7.15 -16.47 1.01
N PRO A 12 -6.35 -16.40 2.09
CA PRO A 12 -6.21 -15.20 2.92
C PRO A 12 -5.57 -13.99 2.20
N LEU A 13 -4.89 -14.18 1.06
CA LEU A 13 -4.34 -13.08 0.27
C LEU A 13 -5.41 -12.19 -0.39
N PHE A 14 -6.65 -12.72 -0.53
CA PHE A 14 -7.76 -12.02 -1.16
C PHE A 14 -8.83 -11.58 -0.16
N GLU A 15 -8.78 -12.10 1.07
CA GLU A 15 -9.77 -11.81 2.09
C GLU A 15 -9.82 -10.31 2.39
N GLY A 16 -11.00 -9.72 2.21
CA GLY A 16 -11.23 -8.29 2.42
C GLY A 16 -10.79 -7.35 1.28
N HIS A 17 -10.22 -7.88 0.18
CA HIS A 17 -9.73 -7.05 -0.95
C HIS A 17 -10.15 -7.61 -2.35
N PHE A 18 -11.39 -7.45 -2.86
CA PHE A 18 -12.59 -6.87 -2.24
C PHE A 18 -13.66 -7.94 -2.13
N PRO A 19 -14.65 -7.84 -1.19
CA PRO A 19 -15.75 -8.80 -1.11
C PRO A 19 -16.49 -8.95 -2.45
N GLY A 20 -16.66 -10.21 -2.90
CA GLY A 20 -17.32 -10.52 -4.17
C GLY A 20 -16.50 -10.25 -5.44
N ARG A 21 -15.35 -9.62 -5.32
CA ARG A 21 -14.41 -9.35 -6.43
C ARG A 21 -12.96 -9.51 -5.96
N PRO A 22 -12.48 -10.73 -5.77
CA PRO A 22 -11.14 -10.98 -5.26
C PRO A 22 -10.07 -10.47 -6.25
N ILE A 23 -9.22 -9.59 -5.76
CA ILE A 23 -8.08 -9.01 -6.49
C ILE A 23 -6.89 -9.04 -5.55
N LEU A 24 -5.73 -9.45 -6.03
CA LEU A 24 -4.51 -9.40 -5.23
C LEU A 24 -4.13 -7.93 -4.99
N PRO A 25 -3.97 -7.49 -3.73
CA PRO A 25 -3.48 -6.13 -3.44
C PRO A 25 -2.11 -5.89 -4.08
N GLY A 26 -1.87 -4.72 -4.67
CA GLY A 26 -0.56 -4.40 -5.26
C GLY A 26 0.59 -4.54 -4.26
N ILE A 27 0.34 -4.22 -2.99
CA ILE A 27 1.32 -4.45 -1.91
C ILE A 27 1.58 -5.94 -1.68
N ALA A 28 0.57 -6.81 -1.83
CA ALA A 28 0.75 -8.25 -1.72
C ALA A 28 1.61 -8.82 -2.86
N GLU A 29 1.54 -8.24 -4.08
CA GLU A 29 2.46 -8.60 -5.18
C GLU A 29 3.93 -8.41 -4.76
N LEU A 30 4.23 -7.28 -4.10
CA LEU A 30 5.60 -6.99 -3.63
C LEU A 30 6.03 -7.92 -2.48
N VAL A 31 5.09 -8.31 -1.61
CA VAL A 31 5.37 -9.30 -0.55
C VAL A 31 5.65 -10.67 -1.16
N LEU A 32 4.87 -11.11 -2.15
CA LEU A 32 5.11 -12.37 -2.86
C LEU A 32 6.44 -12.34 -3.60
N LEU A 33 6.76 -11.23 -4.28
CA LEU A 33 8.08 -11.04 -4.90
C LEU A 33 9.20 -11.18 -3.89
N GLY A 34 9.14 -10.46 -2.77
CA GLY A 34 10.18 -10.51 -1.74
C GLY A 34 10.32 -11.87 -1.06
N ARG A 35 9.23 -12.65 -0.98
CA ARG A 35 9.27 -14.05 -0.48
C ARG A 35 9.92 -15.01 -1.48
N ALA A 36 9.86 -14.69 -2.77
CA ALA A 36 10.43 -15.51 -3.84
C ALA A 36 11.88 -15.16 -4.17
N LEU A 37 12.35 -14.00 -3.73
CA LEU A 37 13.73 -13.56 -3.92
C LEU A 37 14.68 -14.28 -2.93
N PRO A 38 15.92 -14.66 -3.39
CA PRO A 38 16.92 -15.19 -2.47
C PRO A 38 17.49 -14.10 -1.56
N ASP A 39 18.07 -14.50 -0.43
CA ASP A 39 18.84 -13.58 0.40
C ASP A 39 19.99 -12.91 -0.38
N PRO A 40 20.28 -11.62 -0.13
CA PRO A 40 19.70 -10.75 0.92
C PRO A 40 18.45 -9.97 0.49
N TRP A 41 17.83 -10.30 -0.65
CA TRP A 41 16.76 -9.52 -1.28
C TRP A 41 15.36 -9.84 -0.73
N GLY A 42 15.26 -10.32 0.50
CA GLY A 42 13.99 -10.58 1.16
C GLY A 42 13.18 -9.31 1.44
N ALA A 43 11.86 -9.46 1.56
CA ALA A 43 10.92 -8.34 1.73
C ALA A 43 11.22 -7.46 2.96
N ALA A 44 11.73 -8.04 4.06
CA ALA A 44 12.11 -7.31 5.27
C ALA A 44 13.38 -6.46 5.12
N ASN A 45 14.18 -6.73 4.10
CA ASN A 45 15.44 -6.01 3.84
C ASN A 45 15.28 -4.85 2.85
N VAL A 46 14.06 -4.59 2.37
CA VAL A 46 13.80 -3.46 1.47
C VAL A 46 14.04 -2.15 2.25
N SER A 47 14.96 -1.33 1.74
CA SER A 47 15.31 -0.02 2.32
C SER A 47 14.73 1.15 1.51
N ALA A 48 14.46 0.95 0.22
CA ALA A 48 13.79 1.93 -0.61
C ALA A 48 13.06 1.27 -1.79
N ILE A 49 12.01 1.96 -2.28
CA ILE A 49 11.32 1.64 -3.52
C ILE A 49 11.38 2.90 -4.40
N PRO A 50 12.39 3.01 -5.29
CA PRO A 50 12.50 4.15 -6.20
C PRO A 50 11.26 4.35 -7.05
N PHE A 51 10.72 3.25 -7.59
CA PHE A 51 9.42 3.26 -8.26
C PHE A 51 8.85 1.84 -8.37
N VAL A 52 7.52 1.76 -8.37
CA VAL A 52 6.73 0.61 -8.85
C VAL A 52 5.56 1.15 -9.65
N ARG A 53 5.18 0.44 -10.70
CA ARG A 53 3.98 0.69 -11.50
C ARG A 53 3.18 -0.60 -11.59
N PHE A 54 1.97 -0.58 -11.08
CA PHE A 54 0.97 -1.63 -11.26
C PHE A 54 0.15 -1.28 -12.50
N ARG A 55 0.15 -2.17 -13.49
CA ARG A 55 -0.43 -1.91 -14.82
C ARG A 55 -1.63 -2.76 -15.11
N GLY A 56 -1.76 -3.89 -14.42
CA GLY A 56 -2.85 -4.83 -14.55
C GLY A 56 -3.27 -5.35 -13.19
N LEU A 57 -4.51 -5.79 -13.07
CA LEU A 57 -5.01 -6.46 -11.88
C LEU A 57 -4.51 -7.90 -11.87
N VAL A 58 -4.02 -8.36 -10.73
CA VAL A 58 -3.67 -9.76 -10.51
C VAL A 58 -4.85 -10.45 -9.84
N LEU A 59 -5.28 -11.56 -10.42
CA LEU A 59 -6.47 -12.31 -10.03
C LEU A 59 -6.11 -13.67 -9.42
N PRO A 60 -7.04 -14.33 -8.72
CA PRO A 60 -6.86 -15.70 -8.29
C PRO A 60 -6.46 -16.63 -9.44
N SER A 61 -5.55 -17.56 -9.17
CA SER A 61 -5.00 -18.54 -10.14
C SER A 61 -4.12 -17.95 -11.23
N ASP A 62 -3.78 -16.66 -11.20
CA ASP A 62 -2.82 -16.10 -12.15
C ASP A 62 -1.44 -16.74 -11.98
N ARG A 63 -0.76 -16.94 -13.10
CA ARG A 63 0.65 -17.35 -13.16
C ARG A 63 1.48 -16.16 -13.59
N LEU A 64 2.38 -15.75 -12.70
CA LEU A 64 3.20 -14.56 -12.89
C LEU A 64 4.65 -14.96 -13.16
N GLU A 65 5.17 -14.58 -14.30
CA GLU A 65 6.59 -14.67 -14.61
C GLU A 65 7.28 -13.39 -14.17
N VAL A 66 8.22 -13.50 -13.24
CA VAL A 66 9.00 -12.36 -12.75
C VAL A 66 10.42 -12.43 -13.32
N SER A 67 10.81 -11.41 -14.03
CA SER A 67 12.20 -11.19 -14.46
C SER A 67 12.86 -10.20 -13.52
N VAL A 68 14.00 -10.58 -12.95
CA VAL A 68 14.77 -9.75 -12.01
C VAL A 68 16.17 -9.52 -12.56
N GLU A 69 16.58 -8.25 -12.62
CA GLU A 69 17.91 -7.80 -12.96
C GLU A 69 18.55 -7.11 -11.75
N SER A 70 19.77 -7.49 -11.39
CA SER A 70 20.56 -6.78 -10.39
C SER A 70 20.95 -5.39 -10.88
N ARG A 71 20.94 -4.42 -9.95
CA ARG A 71 21.36 -3.04 -10.17
C ARG A 71 22.31 -2.60 -9.06
N GLY A 72 23.59 -2.79 -9.32
CA GLY A 72 24.62 -2.65 -8.29
C GLY A 72 24.57 -3.80 -7.28
N GLU A 73 25.10 -3.56 -6.08
CA GLU A 73 25.17 -4.56 -5.02
C GLU A 73 23.84 -4.69 -4.26
N ASP A 74 23.10 -3.59 -4.10
CA ASP A 74 21.96 -3.48 -3.20
C ASP A 74 20.61 -3.30 -3.92
N GLY A 75 20.58 -3.33 -5.25
CA GLY A 75 19.37 -2.99 -5.99
C GLY A 75 18.93 -4.05 -6.99
N ILE A 76 17.64 -4.05 -7.28
CA ILE A 76 17.07 -4.82 -8.38
C ILE A 76 16.14 -3.95 -9.21
N ARG A 77 15.99 -4.32 -10.48
CA ARG A 77 14.83 -4.04 -11.32
C ARG A 77 14.05 -5.31 -11.55
N PHE A 78 12.74 -5.20 -11.62
CA PHE A 78 11.87 -6.33 -11.89
C PHE A 78 10.76 -5.98 -12.86
N GLU A 79 10.33 -6.99 -13.62
CA GLU A 79 9.11 -6.99 -14.41
C GLU A 79 8.29 -8.22 -14.04
N VAL A 80 6.99 -8.03 -13.84
CA VAL A 80 6.01 -9.08 -13.58
C VAL A 80 5.10 -9.18 -14.78
N ARG A 81 5.00 -10.38 -15.36
CA ARG A 81 4.18 -10.65 -16.55
C ARG A 81 3.18 -11.77 -16.29
N ARG A 82 2.01 -11.62 -16.87
CA ARG A 82 1.02 -12.68 -17.03
C ARG A 82 0.96 -13.01 -18.53
N GLY A 83 1.68 -14.07 -18.95
CA GLY A 83 1.91 -14.34 -20.37
C GLY A 83 2.59 -13.16 -21.07
N ALA A 84 1.96 -12.59 -22.10
CA ALA A 84 2.49 -11.42 -22.82
C ALA A 84 2.23 -10.08 -22.11
N GLU A 85 1.29 -10.02 -21.17
CA GLU A 85 0.89 -8.80 -20.49
C GLU A 85 1.88 -8.42 -19.38
N LEU A 86 2.33 -7.15 -19.38
CA LEU A 86 3.11 -6.59 -18.28
C LEU A 86 2.14 -6.09 -17.19
N VAL A 87 2.06 -6.81 -16.06
CA VAL A 87 1.15 -6.46 -14.96
C VAL A 87 1.79 -5.55 -13.92
N ALA A 88 3.10 -5.67 -13.69
CA ALA A 88 3.83 -4.72 -12.84
C ALA A 88 5.29 -4.60 -13.27
N ASN A 89 5.92 -3.48 -12.93
CA ASN A 89 7.36 -3.32 -13.03
C ASN A 89 7.88 -2.30 -12.02
N GLY A 90 9.13 -2.43 -11.61
CA GLY A 90 9.68 -1.53 -10.62
C GLY A 90 11.16 -1.71 -10.32
N ALA A 91 11.61 -0.99 -9.30
CA ALA A 91 12.93 -1.11 -8.72
C ALA A 91 12.83 -1.08 -7.19
N MET A 92 13.67 -1.86 -6.54
CA MET A 92 13.83 -1.92 -5.10
C MET A 92 15.29 -1.84 -4.72
N THR A 93 15.59 -1.22 -3.58
CA THR A 93 16.90 -1.21 -2.94
C THR A 93 16.79 -1.94 -1.61
N PHE A 94 17.81 -2.70 -1.27
CA PHE A 94 17.88 -3.52 -0.06
C PHE A 94 19.02 -3.05 0.82
N GLY A 95 18.99 -3.42 2.09
CA GLY A 95 20.00 -3.09 3.07
C GLY A 95 19.43 -2.51 4.35
N ALA A 96 20.27 -1.90 5.16
CA ALA A 96 19.82 -1.28 6.41
C ALA A 96 18.83 -0.15 6.12
N PRO A 97 17.77 -0.03 6.92
CA PRO A 97 16.83 1.10 6.84
C PRO A 97 17.59 2.43 6.98
N ARG A 98 17.13 3.45 6.26
CA ARG A 98 17.73 4.79 6.36
C ARG A 98 17.28 5.46 7.65
N VAL A 99 18.23 5.84 8.49
CA VAL A 99 17.97 6.70 9.66
C VAL A 99 18.03 8.15 9.16
N GLU A 100 16.87 8.80 9.07
CA GLU A 100 16.81 10.25 8.86
C GLU A 100 16.22 10.89 10.11
N ASP A 101 16.84 11.96 10.60
CA ASP A 101 16.33 12.78 11.71
C ASP A 101 15.13 13.66 11.31
N GLY A 102 14.28 13.16 10.44
CA GLY A 102 13.11 13.84 9.92
C GLY A 102 11.82 13.31 10.55
N GLY A 103 11.22 14.07 11.45
CA GLY A 103 9.85 13.77 11.91
C GLY A 103 8.86 13.70 10.77
N ALA A 104 7.76 12.94 10.94
CA ALA A 104 6.67 12.91 9.97
C ALA A 104 6.13 14.31 9.72
N THR A 105 5.87 14.65 8.46
CA THR A 105 5.21 15.90 8.11
C THR A 105 3.75 15.82 8.55
N ALA A 106 3.45 16.40 9.70
CA ALA A 106 2.06 16.47 10.17
C ALA A 106 1.20 17.22 9.14
N VAL A 107 0.16 16.59 8.65
CA VAL A 107 -0.89 17.28 7.91
C VAL A 107 -1.61 18.18 8.91
N ALA A 108 -1.60 19.50 8.69
CA ALA A 108 -2.35 20.45 9.51
C ALA A 108 -3.85 20.15 9.34
N SER A 109 -4.41 19.39 10.27
CA SER A 109 -5.75 18.80 10.12
C SER A 109 -6.64 19.18 11.27
N ARG A 110 -7.95 19.31 11.00
CA ARG A 110 -8.99 19.43 12.02
C ARG A 110 -9.51 18.05 12.40
N ALA A 111 -9.73 17.83 13.68
CA ALA A 111 -10.52 16.69 14.12
C ALA A 111 -11.92 16.78 13.47
N PRO A 112 -12.36 15.76 12.72
CA PRO A 112 -13.67 15.79 12.08
C PRO A 112 -14.78 15.73 13.14
N ARG A 113 -15.88 16.51 12.92
CA ARG A 113 -17.02 16.55 13.85
C ARG A 113 -17.82 15.23 13.86
N SER A 114 -17.86 14.56 12.73
CA SER A 114 -18.50 13.25 12.54
C SER A 114 -17.87 12.56 11.34
N VAL A 115 -17.60 11.27 11.47
CA VAL A 115 -17.09 10.42 10.39
C VAL A 115 -17.97 9.18 10.36
N PRO A 116 -18.51 8.80 9.20
CA PRO A 116 -19.15 7.49 9.04
C PRO A 116 -18.22 6.35 9.43
N PRO A 117 -18.71 5.17 9.76
CA PRO A 117 -17.90 3.98 9.94
C PRO A 117 -16.98 3.73 8.73
N ILE A 118 -15.72 3.40 8.96
CA ILE A 118 -14.74 3.21 7.87
C ILE A 118 -15.23 2.24 6.77
N PRO A 119 -15.93 1.11 7.12
CA PRO A 119 -16.47 0.21 6.11
C PRO A 119 -17.55 0.82 5.18
N GLU A 120 -18.14 1.95 5.54
CA GLU A 120 -19.07 2.69 4.68
C GLU A 120 -18.33 3.64 3.70
N LEU A 121 -17.09 4.01 4.03
CA LEU A 121 -16.28 4.92 3.23
C LEU A 121 -15.45 4.19 2.16
N ILE A 122 -14.92 3.00 2.49
CA ILE A 122 -14.03 2.24 1.60
C ILE A 122 -14.48 0.77 1.49
N PRO A 123 -14.21 0.11 0.35
CA PRO A 123 -14.69 -1.25 0.11
C PRO A 123 -13.94 -2.35 0.88
N HIS A 124 -12.78 -2.03 1.46
CA HIS A 124 -11.96 -2.98 2.20
C HIS A 124 -12.70 -3.58 3.40
N ARG A 125 -12.40 -4.84 3.72
CA ARG A 125 -12.94 -5.56 4.90
C ARG A 125 -11.78 -6.27 5.62
N PRO A 126 -11.95 -6.60 6.91
CA PRO A 126 -10.96 -7.44 7.59
C PRO A 126 -10.67 -8.74 6.83
N PRO A 127 -9.41 -9.24 6.84
CA PRO A 127 -8.23 -8.67 7.52
C PRO A 127 -7.48 -7.60 6.74
N MET A 128 -7.94 -7.22 5.52
CA MET A 128 -7.31 -6.18 4.69
C MET A 128 -7.86 -4.76 4.95
N LEU A 129 -8.69 -4.55 5.94
CA LEU A 129 -9.08 -3.22 6.39
C LEU A 129 -8.11 -2.75 7.48
N PHE A 130 -7.15 -1.90 7.12
CA PHE A 130 -6.12 -1.42 8.04
C PHE A 130 -6.53 -0.14 8.77
N VAL A 131 -7.20 0.80 8.07
CA VAL A 131 -7.65 2.05 8.71
C VAL A 131 -8.73 1.74 9.73
N THR A 132 -8.50 2.20 10.97
CA THR A 132 -9.41 2.01 12.09
C THR A 132 -10.14 3.29 12.51
N ARG A 133 -9.47 4.45 12.35
CA ARG A 133 -10.04 5.74 12.80
C ARG A 133 -9.43 6.92 12.04
N VAL A 134 -10.27 7.90 11.68
CA VAL A 134 -9.81 9.20 11.17
C VAL A 134 -9.43 10.09 12.34
N VAL A 135 -8.22 10.61 12.33
CA VAL A 135 -7.67 11.53 13.35
C VAL A 135 -7.90 12.97 12.93
N GLY A 136 -7.68 13.25 11.65
CA GLY A 136 -7.80 14.59 11.13
C GLY A 136 -8.05 14.63 9.63
N VAL A 137 -8.74 15.68 9.19
CA VAL A 137 -9.02 15.96 7.79
C VAL A 137 -8.61 17.39 7.48
N ALA A 138 -7.96 17.58 6.32
CA ALA A 138 -7.57 18.87 5.76
C ALA A 138 -8.14 19.01 4.34
N ASP A 139 -8.00 20.18 3.75
CA ASP A 139 -8.47 20.44 2.39
C ASP A 139 -7.72 19.61 1.34
N ASP A 140 -6.47 19.27 1.64
CA ASP A 140 -5.55 18.53 0.74
C ASP A 140 -5.14 17.15 1.27
N GLY A 141 -5.73 16.65 2.38
CA GLY A 141 -5.34 15.35 2.92
C GLY A 141 -6.04 14.94 4.19
N ALA A 142 -5.60 13.81 4.72
CA ALA A 142 -6.08 13.26 6.00
C ALA A 142 -4.98 12.54 6.78
N THR A 143 -5.25 12.36 8.06
CA THR A 143 -4.46 11.50 8.95
C THR A 143 -5.38 10.49 9.59
N CYS A 144 -5.00 9.21 9.52
CA CYS A 144 -5.75 8.10 10.11
C CYS A 144 -4.87 7.28 11.04
N ILE A 145 -5.49 6.64 12.03
CA ILE A 145 -4.91 5.50 12.72
C ILE A 145 -5.26 4.26 11.93
N ALA A 146 -4.27 3.39 11.76
CA ALA A 146 -4.39 2.11 11.07
C ALA A 146 -3.68 1.02 11.88
N ARG A 147 -3.98 -0.24 11.59
CA ARG A 147 -3.27 -1.43 12.09
C ARG A 147 -3.16 -2.46 10.98
N VAL A 148 -2.07 -3.17 10.94
CA VAL A 148 -1.99 -4.41 10.13
C VAL A 148 -2.42 -5.55 11.05
N PRO A 149 -3.59 -6.18 10.80
CA PRO A 149 -4.06 -7.25 11.67
C PRO A 149 -3.11 -8.45 11.68
N GLY A 150 -2.96 -9.10 12.85
CA GLY A 150 -2.07 -10.25 13.02
C GLY A 150 -2.46 -11.48 12.18
N ASP A 151 -3.74 -11.60 11.80
CA ASP A 151 -4.29 -12.62 10.91
C ASP A 151 -4.21 -12.26 9.41
N CYS A 152 -3.70 -11.08 9.08
CA CYS A 152 -3.47 -10.68 7.70
C CYS A 152 -2.39 -11.56 7.05
N ALA A 153 -2.64 -12.06 5.84
CA ALA A 153 -1.71 -12.90 5.08
C ALA A 153 -0.34 -12.26 4.77
N LEU A 154 -0.23 -10.94 4.95
CA LEU A 154 1.01 -10.17 4.76
C LEU A 154 1.90 -10.19 6.01
N VAL A 155 1.40 -10.69 7.13
CA VAL A 155 2.11 -10.84 8.40
C VAL A 155 2.80 -12.20 8.46
N ALA A 156 4.01 -12.22 8.99
CA ALA A 156 4.75 -13.45 9.31
C ALA A 156 5.54 -13.22 10.61
N GLY A 157 5.46 -14.17 11.55
CA GLY A 157 6.16 -14.04 12.84
C GLY A 157 5.76 -12.81 13.65
N GLY A 158 4.49 -12.36 13.57
CA GLY A 158 3.98 -11.19 14.28
C GLY A 158 4.39 -9.84 13.70
N SER A 159 4.96 -9.80 12.50
CA SER A 159 5.34 -8.56 11.83
C SER A 159 5.10 -8.63 10.32
N ALA A 160 5.01 -7.48 9.67
CA ALA A 160 4.95 -7.35 8.21
C ALA A 160 6.14 -6.54 7.70
N PRO A 161 6.59 -6.71 6.44
CA PRO A 161 7.53 -5.80 5.80
C PRO A 161 7.03 -4.35 5.90
N ALA A 162 7.91 -3.41 6.20
CA ALA A 162 7.48 -2.02 6.50
C ALA A 162 6.72 -1.36 5.34
N PHE A 163 7.01 -1.73 4.10
CA PHE A 163 6.27 -1.20 2.94
C PHE A 163 4.79 -1.62 2.89
N VAL A 164 4.38 -2.63 3.68
CA VAL A 164 2.95 -3.00 3.82
C VAL A 164 2.13 -1.83 4.38
N ALA A 165 2.74 -0.94 5.15
CA ALA A 165 2.09 0.27 5.64
C ALA A 165 1.68 1.26 4.52
N LEU A 166 2.18 1.10 3.29
CA LEU A 166 1.68 1.87 2.13
C LEU A 166 0.21 1.55 1.81
N GLU A 167 -0.26 0.34 2.15
CA GLU A 167 -1.68 0.00 2.07
C GLU A 167 -2.51 0.86 3.03
N ALA A 168 -2.05 1.07 4.27
CA ALA A 168 -2.71 1.97 5.21
C ALA A 168 -2.76 3.41 4.68
N ALA A 169 -1.71 3.87 4.01
CA ALA A 169 -1.69 5.18 3.36
C ALA A 169 -2.67 5.24 2.17
N ALA A 170 -2.73 4.20 1.34
CA ALA A 170 -3.69 4.13 0.22
C ALA A 170 -5.14 4.14 0.72
N GLN A 171 -5.45 3.39 1.77
CA GLN A 171 -6.76 3.41 2.42
C GLN A 171 -7.07 4.76 3.06
N THR A 172 -6.07 5.44 3.65
CA THR A 172 -6.24 6.81 4.18
C THR A 172 -6.60 7.80 3.07
N ALA A 173 -5.94 7.70 1.90
CA ALA A 173 -6.29 8.50 0.72
C ALA A 173 -7.72 8.20 0.24
N ALA A 174 -8.12 6.94 0.19
CA ALA A 174 -9.47 6.53 -0.18
C ALA A 174 -10.54 7.05 0.80
N VAL A 175 -10.25 7.02 2.11
CA VAL A 175 -11.11 7.62 3.15
C VAL A 175 -11.25 9.12 2.93
N TRP A 176 -10.15 9.85 2.70
CA TRP A 176 -10.18 11.27 2.43
C TRP A 176 -11.00 11.61 1.19
N GLU A 177 -10.83 10.88 0.10
CA GLU A 177 -11.63 11.04 -1.12
C GLU A 177 -13.12 10.77 -0.87
N ALA A 178 -13.45 9.76 -0.06
CA ALA A 178 -14.82 9.45 0.30
C ALA A 178 -15.48 10.56 1.12
N LEU A 179 -14.76 11.14 2.08
CA LEU A 179 -15.25 12.24 2.93
C LEU A 179 -15.49 13.55 2.16
N ARG A 180 -14.82 13.76 1.03
CA ARG A 180 -14.99 14.95 0.17
C ARG A 180 -16.14 14.84 -0.82
N ARG A 181 -16.64 13.63 -1.05
CA ARG A 181 -17.77 13.44 -1.97
C ARG A 181 -19.04 14.04 -1.38
N SER A 182 -19.73 14.89 -2.16
CA SER A 182 -21.02 15.41 -1.76
C SER A 182 -22.08 14.30 -1.72
N PRO A 183 -22.98 14.28 -0.73
CA PRO A 183 -24.11 13.33 -0.67
C PRO A 183 -25.00 13.34 -1.92
N SER A 184 -24.97 14.43 -2.70
CA SER A 184 -25.78 14.62 -3.92
C SER A 184 -25.27 13.87 -5.16
N SER A 185 -24.16 13.16 -5.10
CA SER A 185 -23.60 12.44 -6.26
C SER A 185 -24.23 11.06 -6.52
N GLY A 186 -25.37 10.74 -5.92
CA GLY A 186 -26.28 9.67 -6.35
C GLY A 186 -25.81 8.21 -6.23
N SER A 187 -24.53 7.93 -5.99
CA SER A 187 -24.04 6.57 -5.76
C SER A 187 -23.67 6.35 -4.31
N ALA A 188 -24.49 5.58 -3.61
CA ALA A 188 -24.24 5.14 -2.22
C ALA A 188 -23.09 4.10 -2.14
N GLU A 189 -22.58 3.61 -3.28
CA GLU A 189 -21.52 2.58 -3.29
C GLU A 189 -20.14 3.20 -3.12
N ALA A 190 -19.34 2.58 -2.26
CA ALA A 190 -17.94 2.92 -2.09
C ALA A 190 -17.19 2.66 -3.41
N ARG A 191 -16.59 3.72 -4.00
CA ARG A 191 -15.79 3.55 -5.21
C ARG A 191 -14.52 2.76 -4.91
N VAL A 192 -14.17 1.89 -5.85
CA VAL A 192 -12.94 1.13 -5.74
C VAL A 192 -11.78 2.00 -6.21
N GLY A 193 -10.84 2.26 -5.32
CA GLY A 193 -9.57 2.87 -5.65
C GLY A 193 -8.49 1.80 -5.79
N TYR A 194 -7.66 1.89 -6.83
CA TYR A 194 -6.54 0.99 -7.03
C TYR A 194 -5.23 1.74 -6.82
N LEU A 195 -4.29 1.10 -6.12
CA LEU A 195 -2.91 1.55 -6.07
C LEU A 195 -2.26 1.25 -7.43
N VAL A 196 -1.82 2.30 -8.14
CA VAL A 196 -1.25 2.16 -9.49
C VAL A 196 0.23 2.51 -9.55
N SER A 197 0.76 3.22 -8.56
CA SER A 197 2.19 3.49 -8.50
C SER A 197 2.70 3.79 -7.10
N LEU A 198 3.97 3.48 -6.90
CA LEU A 198 4.81 3.93 -5.79
C LEU A 198 5.98 4.70 -6.37
N LYS A 199 6.42 5.75 -5.71
CA LYS A 199 7.56 6.55 -6.14
C LYS A 199 8.30 7.13 -4.95
N ASP A 200 9.64 7.10 -5.03
CA ASP A 200 10.55 7.70 -4.06
C ASP A 200 10.23 7.27 -2.61
N VAL A 201 9.87 5.98 -2.42
CA VAL A 201 9.59 5.46 -1.08
C VAL A 201 10.89 5.14 -0.38
N VAL A 202 11.07 5.71 0.80
CA VAL A 202 12.19 5.45 1.71
C VAL A 202 11.64 4.75 2.94
N LEU A 203 12.27 3.64 3.35
CA LEU A 203 11.90 2.89 4.53
C LEU A 203 12.92 3.16 5.64
N HIS A 204 12.40 3.55 6.79
CA HIS A 204 13.18 3.82 8.00
C HIS A 204 13.15 2.62 8.97
N ARG A 205 12.36 1.60 8.64
CA ARG A 205 12.28 0.30 9.35
C ARG A 205 12.19 -0.82 8.30
N GLY A 206 12.72 -2.00 8.61
CA GLY A 206 12.58 -3.19 7.75
C GLY A 206 11.21 -3.85 7.90
N THR A 207 10.66 -3.82 9.13
CA THR A 207 9.37 -4.42 9.48
C THR A 207 8.54 -3.52 10.38
N ILE A 208 7.23 -3.76 10.42
CA ILE A 208 6.29 -3.15 11.36
C ILE A 208 5.61 -4.26 12.16
N PRO A 209 5.41 -4.08 13.50
CA PRO A 209 4.67 -5.05 14.30
C PRO A 209 3.21 -5.13 13.87
N ALA A 210 2.66 -6.34 13.85
CA ALA A 210 1.22 -6.53 13.71
C ALA A 210 0.46 -5.98 14.93
N ASP A 211 -0.81 -5.66 14.76
CA ASP A 211 -1.72 -5.17 15.80
C ASP A 211 -1.26 -3.90 16.54
N THR A 212 -0.25 -3.22 16.00
CA THR A 212 0.28 -1.96 16.55
C THR A 212 -0.32 -0.77 15.79
N ASP A 213 -0.59 0.33 16.51
CA ASP A 213 -1.11 1.54 15.88
C ASP A 213 -0.06 2.19 14.96
N LEU A 214 -0.47 2.39 13.71
CA LEU A 214 0.22 3.18 12.71
C LEU A 214 -0.50 4.52 12.58
N ILE A 215 0.22 5.59 12.39
CA ILE A 215 -0.36 6.88 11.98
C ILE A 215 0.01 7.09 10.51
N ALA A 216 -0.99 6.97 9.64
CA ALA A 216 -0.84 7.21 8.21
C ALA A 216 -1.34 8.63 7.87
N SER A 217 -0.47 9.45 7.31
CA SER A 217 -0.78 10.81 6.84
C SER A 217 -0.62 10.87 5.33
N VAL A 218 -1.60 11.43 4.65
CA VAL A 218 -1.58 11.59 3.19
C VAL A 218 -1.90 13.03 2.83
N ARG A 219 -1.22 13.56 1.81
CA ARG A 219 -1.46 14.88 1.24
C ARG A 219 -1.50 14.80 -0.27
N LEU A 220 -2.55 15.32 -0.87
CA LEU A 220 -2.71 15.40 -2.32
C LEU A 220 -1.58 16.22 -2.92
N ALA A 221 -0.80 15.62 -3.79
CA ALA A 221 0.30 16.27 -4.51
C ALA A 221 -0.11 16.65 -5.94
N ALA A 222 -0.92 15.80 -6.60
CA ALA A 222 -1.47 16.09 -7.92
C ALA A 222 -2.78 15.33 -8.12
N HIS A 223 -3.68 15.92 -8.92
CA HIS A 223 -4.95 15.32 -9.30
C HIS A 223 -5.22 15.54 -10.78
N ALA A 224 -5.45 14.45 -11.50
CA ALA A 224 -5.88 14.43 -12.89
C ALA A 224 -6.81 13.23 -13.08
N ALA A 225 -8.11 13.45 -12.80
CA ALA A 225 -9.11 12.36 -12.80
C ALA A 225 -8.99 11.47 -14.04
N PRO A 226 -9.00 10.14 -13.87
CA PRO A 226 -9.25 9.36 -12.65
C PRO A 226 -8.03 9.11 -11.76
N LEU A 227 -6.90 9.75 -12.00
CA LEU A 227 -5.63 9.57 -11.29
C LEU A 227 -5.45 10.64 -10.21
N ALA A 228 -4.93 10.24 -9.06
CA ALA A 228 -4.45 11.13 -8.02
C ALA A 228 -3.10 10.65 -7.48
N THR A 229 -2.29 11.58 -6.98
CA THR A 229 -0.98 11.30 -6.40
C THR A 229 -0.91 11.94 -5.02
N TYR A 230 -0.41 11.21 -4.04
CA TYR A 230 -0.32 11.64 -2.66
C TYR A 230 1.10 11.48 -2.13
N ALA A 231 1.61 12.52 -1.48
CA ALA A 231 2.73 12.38 -0.57
C ALA A 231 2.23 11.68 0.71
N VAL A 232 3.00 10.70 1.20
CA VAL A 232 2.61 9.88 2.34
C VAL A 232 3.73 9.77 3.35
N ASP A 233 3.36 9.84 4.63
CA ASP A 233 4.19 9.51 5.78
C ASP A 233 3.44 8.48 6.63
N VAL A 234 4.13 7.44 7.10
CA VAL A 234 3.60 6.51 8.09
C VAL A 234 4.55 6.44 9.28
N THR A 235 4.01 6.61 10.48
CA THR A 235 4.76 6.46 11.73
C THR A 235 4.26 5.26 12.53
N VAL A 236 5.15 4.65 13.28
CA VAL A 236 4.91 3.56 14.21
C VAL A 236 5.57 3.93 15.52
N GLU A 237 4.84 3.89 16.64
CA GLU A 237 5.38 4.21 17.97
C GLU A 237 6.02 5.62 18.05
N GLY A 238 5.51 6.56 17.25
CA GLY A 238 6.04 7.94 17.18
C GLY A 238 7.20 8.15 16.22
N GLU A 239 7.79 7.09 15.69
CA GLU A 239 8.91 7.14 14.73
C GLU A 239 8.45 7.00 13.29
N LEU A 240 9.09 7.69 12.37
CA LEU A 240 8.84 7.56 10.95
C LEU A 240 9.23 6.15 10.47
N ALA A 241 8.27 5.40 9.96
CA ALA A 241 8.49 4.06 9.40
C ALA A 241 8.76 4.09 7.89
N LEU A 242 8.04 4.95 7.18
CA LEU A 242 8.26 5.19 5.76
C LEU A 242 7.76 6.56 5.32
N ARG A 243 8.33 7.04 4.22
CA ARG A 243 7.92 8.24 3.47
C ARG A 243 7.98 7.95 1.99
N GLY A 244 7.10 8.56 1.21
CA GLY A 244 7.13 8.42 -0.24
C GLY A 244 5.92 9.03 -0.93
N THR A 245 5.68 8.57 -2.14
CA THR A 245 4.55 9.00 -2.97
C THR A 245 3.79 7.77 -3.47
N ILE A 246 2.47 7.81 -3.36
CA ILE A 246 1.58 6.81 -3.95
C ILE A 246 0.74 7.46 -5.06
N GLY A 247 0.47 6.69 -6.12
CA GLY A 247 -0.51 7.03 -7.14
C GLY A 247 -1.70 6.10 -7.07
N THR A 248 -2.90 6.65 -7.16
CA THR A 248 -4.16 5.91 -7.13
C THR A 248 -4.97 6.17 -8.38
N TYR A 249 -5.79 5.19 -8.76
CA TYR A 249 -6.77 5.25 -9.82
C TYR A 249 -8.16 5.00 -9.21
N LEU A 250 -9.10 5.92 -9.40
CA LEU A 250 -10.49 5.76 -8.98
C LEU A 250 -11.31 5.23 -10.15
N SER A 251 -11.86 4.01 -9.99
CA SER A 251 -12.85 3.50 -10.95
C SER A 251 -14.13 4.33 -10.87
N GLY A 252 -14.62 4.73 -12.03
CA GLY A 252 -15.87 5.47 -12.19
C GLY A 252 -17.10 4.66 -11.77
#